data_ae2476ec24cc5b440f1319fbb373eea0
#
_entry.id   ae2476ec24cc5b440f1319fbb373eea0
#
_cell.length_a   1.000
_cell.length_b   1.000
_cell.length_c   1.000
_cell.angle_alpha   90.00
_cell.angle_beta   90.00
_cell.angle_gamma   90.00
#
_symmetry.space_group_name_H-M   'P 1'
#
loop_
_entity.id
_entity.type
_entity.pdbx_description
1 polymer ?
#
loop_
_entity_poly.entity_id
_entity_poly.type
_entity_poly.pdbx_seq_one_letter_code
_entity_poly.pdbx_strand_id
1 'polypeptide(L)'
;MGSRNSNSVNQKKRRGRKRKKALIIFAVIAAVAGMLFGVTYKVFEADTIEFVGSTHYSDEELKKYIFGGDYVNLLYFRIFGQKDTKIPFIQKYDVETDWPDRLYVTVYEKAIVGYVRYMGCNMYFDKDGIVVESSTDLYENVPQIDGLKFDSIVINTKLDVGNADIYNTILDLIQSFDKYDIDVDKVYFDASYNITLYMGDVKVSLGSSKDFTDRLFELKQLSSRFGTLKGTLYLDDYNCLLYTSPSPRDCS
;
A
#
# COMPACT_ATOMS: atom_id res chain seq x y z
N MET A 1 -63.87 -0.68 -68.24
CA MET A 1 -63.27 0.07 -67.08
C MET A 1 -63.29 -0.84 -65.91
N GLY A 2 -62.13 -1.32 -65.42
CA GLY A 2 -62.11 -2.18 -64.22
C GLY A 2 -60.92 -3.14 -64.10
N SER A 3 -59.66 -2.66 -64.23
CA SER A 3 -58.51 -3.55 -63.97
C SER A 3 -57.27 -2.84 -63.35
N ARG A 4 -57.49 -1.98 -62.37
CA ARG A 4 -56.38 -1.30 -61.71
C ARG A 4 -56.24 -1.53 -60.20
N ASN A 5 -57.14 -2.30 -59.57
CA ASN A 5 -57.19 -2.34 -58.10
C ASN A 5 -56.65 -3.65 -57.43
N SER A 6 -56.33 -4.70 -58.18
CA SER A 6 -55.86 -5.98 -57.63
C SER A 6 -54.36 -6.01 -57.32
N ASN A 7 -53.54 -5.21 -58.03
CA ASN A 7 -52.09 -5.24 -57.84
C ASN A 7 -51.61 -4.49 -56.57
N SER A 8 -52.34 -3.48 -56.11
CA SER A 8 -51.96 -2.70 -54.91
C SER A 8 -52.19 -3.47 -53.59
N VAL A 9 -53.23 -4.30 -53.55
CA VAL A 9 -53.54 -5.11 -52.37
C VAL A 9 -52.55 -6.27 -52.18
N ASN A 10 -52.12 -6.89 -53.28
CA ASN A 10 -51.11 -7.96 -53.23
C ASN A 10 -49.67 -7.44 -52.86
N GLN A 11 -49.33 -6.22 -53.28
CA GLN A 11 -48.07 -5.61 -52.87
C GLN A 11 -48.06 -5.25 -51.37
N LYS A 12 -49.13 -4.72 -50.81
CA LYS A 12 -49.25 -4.44 -49.36
C LYS A 12 -49.16 -5.73 -48.50
N LYS A 13 -49.83 -6.82 -48.93
CA LYS A 13 -49.73 -8.15 -48.24
C LYS A 13 -48.34 -8.75 -48.33
N ARG A 14 -47.61 -8.61 -49.45
CA ARG A 14 -46.22 -9.08 -49.60
C ARG A 14 -45.24 -8.26 -48.75
N ARG A 15 -45.41 -6.94 -48.65
CA ARG A 15 -44.62 -6.05 -47.78
C ARG A 15 -44.84 -6.36 -46.28
N GLY A 16 -46.09 -6.64 -45.86
CA GLY A 16 -46.42 -7.03 -44.49
C GLY A 16 -45.81 -8.40 -44.08
N ARG A 17 -45.82 -9.39 -44.99
CA ARG A 17 -45.15 -10.68 -44.75
C ARG A 17 -43.62 -10.55 -44.67
N LYS A 18 -43.00 -9.73 -45.50
CA LYS A 18 -41.54 -9.47 -45.41
C LYS A 18 -41.16 -8.79 -44.11
N ARG A 19 -41.96 -7.79 -43.65
CA ARG A 19 -41.73 -7.11 -42.35
C ARG A 19 -41.90 -8.08 -41.17
N LYS A 20 -42.93 -8.97 -41.18
CA LYS A 20 -43.10 -10.00 -40.11
C LYS A 20 -41.94 -10.99 -40.09
N LYS A 21 -41.45 -11.46 -41.26
CA LYS A 21 -40.27 -12.34 -41.32
C LYS A 21 -39.00 -11.62 -40.84
N ALA A 22 -38.78 -10.37 -41.19
CA ALA A 22 -37.66 -9.59 -40.69
C ALA A 22 -37.71 -9.38 -39.17
N LEU A 23 -38.89 -9.12 -38.60
CA LEU A 23 -39.09 -9.03 -37.15
C LEU A 23 -38.81 -10.36 -36.42
N ILE A 24 -39.22 -11.47 -36.98
CA ILE A 24 -38.97 -12.80 -36.42
C ILE A 24 -37.45 -13.11 -36.46
N ILE A 25 -36.80 -12.84 -37.59
CA ILE A 25 -35.33 -13.00 -37.72
C ILE A 25 -34.60 -12.12 -36.72
N PHE A 26 -34.99 -10.84 -36.58
CA PHE A 26 -34.42 -9.96 -35.59
C PHE A 26 -34.63 -10.43 -34.16
N ALA A 27 -35.82 -10.92 -33.81
CA ALA A 27 -36.13 -11.49 -32.50
C ALA A 27 -35.30 -12.74 -32.20
N VAL A 28 -35.08 -13.60 -33.20
CA VAL A 28 -34.22 -14.79 -33.04
C VAL A 28 -32.76 -14.38 -32.85
N ILE A 29 -32.27 -13.43 -33.62
CA ILE A 29 -30.89 -12.91 -33.46
C ILE A 29 -30.73 -12.30 -32.08
N ALA A 30 -31.68 -11.48 -31.62
CA ALA A 30 -31.66 -10.87 -30.29
C ALA A 30 -31.70 -11.92 -29.17
N ALA A 31 -32.51 -12.99 -29.33
CA ALA A 31 -32.58 -14.09 -28.38
C ALA A 31 -31.24 -14.86 -28.31
N VAL A 32 -30.64 -15.16 -29.47
CA VAL A 32 -29.34 -15.84 -29.54
C VAL A 32 -28.24 -14.96 -28.97
N ALA A 33 -28.22 -13.65 -29.27
CA ALA A 33 -27.28 -12.71 -28.70
C ALA A 33 -27.44 -12.59 -27.18
N GLY A 34 -28.67 -12.54 -26.68
CA GLY A 34 -28.95 -12.52 -25.23
C GLY A 34 -28.51 -13.81 -24.54
N MET A 35 -28.71 -14.96 -25.17
CA MET A 35 -28.23 -16.25 -24.63
C MET A 35 -26.71 -16.32 -24.60
N LEU A 36 -26.04 -15.91 -25.68
CA LEU A 36 -24.58 -15.85 -25.74
C LEU A 36 -24.02 -14.89 -24.68
N PHE A 37 -24.64 -13.72 -24.52
CA PHE A 37 -24.26 -12.75 -23.50
C PHE A 37 -24.44 -13.32 -22.08
N GLY A 38 -25.53 -14.02 -21.80
CA GLY A 38 -25.76 -14.68 -20.51
C GLY A 38 -24.76 -15.79 -20.21
N VAL A 39 -24.39 -16.57 -21.23
CA VAL A 39 -23.35 -17.62 -21.08
C VAL A 39 -21.98 -17.00 -20.83
N THR A 40 -21.58 -15.99 -21.61
CA THR A 40 -20.28 -15.30 -21.42
C THR A 40 -20.23 -14.59 -20.07
N TYR A 41 -21.33 -14.02 -19.60
CA TYR A 41 -21.42 -13.37 -18.29
C TYR A 41 -21.11 -14.33 -17.13
N LYS A 42 -21.62 -15.57 -17.22
CA LYS A 42 -21.40 -16.61 -16.18
C LYS A 42 -20.07 -17.34 -16.31
N VAL A 43 -19.64 -17.65 -17.52
CA VAL A 43 -18.41 -18.43 -17.76
C VAL A 43 -17.13 -17.63 -17.44
N PHE A 44 -17.18 -16.30 -17.60
CA PHE A 44 -16.04 -15.43 -17.33
C PHE A 44 -16.17 -14.65 -16.02
N GLU A 45 -17.02 -15.09 -15.12
CA GLU A 45 -17.01 -14.63 -13.73
C GLU A 45 -15.75 -15.15 -13.05
N ALA A 46 -15.01 -14.28 -12.36
CA ALA A 46 -13.82 -14.67 -11.61
C ALA A 46 -14.24 -15.47 -10.37
N ASP A 47 -13.95 -16.76 -10.38
CA ASP A 47 -14.23 -17.67 -9.28
C ASP A 47 -13.12 -17.61 -8.23
N THR A 48 -11.88 -17.43 -8.69
CA THR A 48 -10.70 -17.33 -7.82
C THR A 48 -9.88 -16.09 -8.18
N ILE A 49 -9.64 -15.24 -7.19
CA ILE A 49 -8.74 -14.09 -7.28
C ILE A 49 -7.67 -14.26 -6.21
N GLU A 50 -6.43 -14.42 -6.63
CA GLU A 50 -5.27 -14.53 -5.74
C GLU A 50 -4.51 -13.22 -5.72
N PHE A 51 -4.29 -12.67 -4.52
CA PHE A 51 -3.49 -11.47 -4.31
C PHE A 51 -2.15 -11.84 -3.71
N VAL A 52 -1.07 -11.27 -4.25
CA VAL A 52 0.30 -11.51 -3.78
C VAL A 52 1.02 -10.19 -3.63
N GLY A 53 1.76 -10.04 -2.53
CA GLY A 53 2.65 -8.89 -2.30
C GLY A 53 2.03 -7.74 -1.51
N SER A 54 0.84 -7.90 -0.93
CA SER A 54 0.27 -6.94 0.02
C SER A 54 0.47 -7.40 1.46
N THR A 55 0.89 -6.47 2.31
CA THR A 55 1.00 -6.64 3.76
C THR A 55 0.05 -5.71 4.53
N HIS A 56 -0.42 -4.62 3.89
CA HIS A 56 -1.27 -3.60 4.49
C HIS A 56 -2.76 -3.79 4.24
N TYR A 57 -3.13 -4.50 3.17
CA TYR A 57 -4.53 -4.69 2.78
C TYR A 57 -4.90 -6.16 2.74
N SER A 58 -6.12 -6.45 3.17
CA SER A 58 -6.74 -7.75 2.95
C SER A 58 -7.16 -7.92 1.48
N ASP A 59 -7.30 -9.17 1.04
CA ASP A 59 -7.75 -9.51 -0.31
C ASP A 59 -9.11 -8.88 -0.66
N GLU A 60 -10.01 -8.79 0.31
CA GLU A 60 -11.35 -8.20 0.14
C GLU A 60 -11.29 -6.68 -0.07
N GLU A 61 -10.38 -6.00 0.62
CA GLU A 61 -10.17 -4.56 0.42
C GLU A 61 -9.53 -4.27 -0.93
N LEU A 62 -8.50 -5.03 -1.31
CA LEU A 62 -7.86 -4.92 -2.62
C LEU A 62 -8.87 -5.18 -3.74
N LYS A 63 -9.71 -6.20 -3.60
CA LYS A 63 -10.78 -6.50 -4.56
C LYS A 63 -11.70 -5.31 -4.78
N LYS A 64 -12.10 -4.62 -3.70
CA LYS A 64 -12.94 -3.42 -3.79
C LYS A 64 -12.22 -2.25 -4.45
N TYR A 65 -10.95 -2.01 -4.10
CA TYR A 65 -10.17 -0.91 -4.68
C TYR A 65 -9.90 -1.12 -6.17
N ILE A 66 -9.48 -2.32 -6.57
CA ILE A 66 -9.03 -2.62 -7.93
C ILE A 66 -10.21 -2.83 -8.88
N PHE A 67 -11.22 -3.58 -8.44
CA PHE A 67 -12.34 -3.98 -9.30
C PHE A 67 -13.64 -3.22 -9.02
N GLY A 68 -13.71 -2.48 -7.91
CA GLY A 68 -14.87 -1.65 -7.56
C GLY A 68 -16.06 -2.42 -6.99
N GLY A 69 -15.90 -3.70 -6.63
CA GLY A 69 -16.95 -4.53 -6.06
C GLY A 69 -16.61 -6.01 -6.02
N ASP A 70 -17.58 -6.80 -5.56
CA ASP A 70 -17.40 -8.25 -5.38
C ASP A 70 -17.50 -9.04 -6.68
N TYR A 71 -18.16 -8.47 -7.69
CA TYR A 71 -18.34 -9.09 -8.99
C TYR A 71 -17.25 -8.67 -9.98
N VAL A 72 -16.47 -9.65 -10.43
CA VAL A 72 -15.37 -9.42 -11.38
C VAL A 72 -15.58 -10.32 -12.60
N ASN A 73 -15.58 -9.72 -13.80
CA ASN A 73 -15.71 -10.46 -15.05
C ASN A 73 -14.44 -10.29 -15.90
N LEU A 74 -13.76 -11.40 -16.17
CA LEU A 74 -12.48 -11.43 -16.89
C LEU A 74 -12.60 -10.85 -18.29
N LEU A 75 -13.70 -11.14 -19.00
CA LEU A 75 -13.90 -10.65 -20.35
C LEU A 75 -14.07 -9.13 -20.38
N TYR A 76 -14.83 -8.58 -19.42
CA TYR A 76 -14.98 -7.13 -19.25
C TYR A 76 -13.63 -6.48 -18.96
N PHE A 77 -12.86 -7.04 -18.02
CA PHE A 77 -11.54 -6.55 -17.66
C PHE A 77 -10.57 -6.54 -18.84
N ARG A 78 -10.58 -7.60 -19.67
CA ARG A 78 -9.74 -7.69 -20.86
C ARG A 78 -10.11 -6.68 -21.95
N ILE A 79 -11.39 -6.37 -22.13
CA ILE A 79 -11.89 -5.44 -23.17
C ILE A 79 -11.68 -3.99 -22.75
N PHE A 80 -11.98 -3.65 -21.51
CA PHE A 80 -11.97 -2.28 -21.01
C PHE A 80 -10.68 -1.92 -20.28
N GLY A 81 -9.83 -2.92 -19.99
CA GLY A 81 -8.55 -2.74 -19.32
C GLY A 81 -8.67 -2.45 -17.83
N GLN A 82 -7.51 -2.24 -17.25
CA GLN A 82 -7.34 -1.92 -15.84
C GLN A 82 -7.66 -0.44 -15.62
N LYS A 83 -8.44 -0.12 -14.58
CA LYS A 83 -8.58 1.26 -14.11
C LYS A 83 -7.31 1.65 -13.37
N ASP A 84 -6.75 2.79 -13.74
CA ASP A 84 -5.64 3.39 -12.99
C ASP A 84 -6.17 4.02 -11.69
N THR A 85 -6.43 3.16 -10.70
CA THR A 85 -6.92 3.58 -9.39
C THR A 85 -5.72 3.77 -8.47
N LYS A 86 -5.53 4.99 -7.98
CA LYS A 86 -4.52 5.27 -6.95
C LYS A 86 -5.01 4.68 -5.63
N ILE A 87 -4.32 3.67 -5.16
CA ILE A 87 -4.57 3.03 -3.86
C ILE A 87 -3.47 3.48 -2.92
N PRO A 88 -3.78 4.00 -1.71
CA PRO A 88 -2.77 4.35 -0.72
C PRO A 88 -1.82 3.16 -0.49
N PHE A 89 -0.56 3.38 -0.16
CA PHE A 89 0.52 2.38 -0.02
C PHE A 89 0.90 1.59 -1.27
N ILE A 90 0.06 1.51 -2.28
CA ILE A 90 0.36 0.72 -3.47
C ILE A 90 1.05 1.61 -4.49
N GLN A 91 2.24 1.18 -4.91
CA GLN A 91 3.00 1.83 -5.97
C GLN A 91 2.42 1.49 -7.33
N LYS A 92 2.17 0.21 -7.56
CA LYS A 92 1.53 -0.34 -8.75
C LYS A 92 0.97 -1.73 -8.45
N TYR A 93 0.10 -2.20 -9.31
CA TYR A 93 -0.34 -3.59 -9.31
C TYR A 93 -0.43 -4.11 -10.73
N ASP A 94 -0.13 -5.38 -10.92
CA ASP A 94 -0.22 -6.07 -12.20
C ASP A 94 -1.31 -7.15 -12.08
N VAL A 95 -2.19 -7.24 -13.08
CA VAL A 95 -3.27 -8.23 -13.10
C VAL A 95 -3.05 -9.19 -14.26
N GLU A 96 -2.85 -10.45 -13.94
CA GLU A 96 -2.72 -11.54 -14.89
C GLU A 96 -3.99 -12.39 -14.89
N THR A 97 -4.47 -12.75 -16.08
CA THR A 97 -5.69 -13.56 -16.25
C THR A 97 -5.31 -14.97 -16.64
N ASP A 98 -5.75 -15.96 -15.86
CA ASP A 98 -5.69 -17.37 -16.20
C ASP A 98 -7.11 -17.86 -16.52
N TRP A 99 -7.33 -18.08 -17.81
CA TRP A 99 -8.64 -18.38 -18.37
C TRP A 99 -9.17 -19.76 -17.93
N PRO A 100 -10.48 -19.91 -17.69
CA PRO A 100 -11.56 -18.92 -17.95
C PRO A 100 -11.97 -18.08 -16.74
N ASP A 101 -11.56 -18.40 -15.49
CA ASP A 101 -12.17 -17.96 -14.25
C ASP A 101 -11.19 -17.53 -13.14
N ARG A 102 -9.88 -17.43 -13.43
CA ARG A 102 -8.86 -17.09 -12.44
C ARG A 102 -8.15 -15.78 -12.75
N LEU A 103 -7.85 -15.04 -11.67
CA LEU A 103 -7.05 -13.81 -11.69
C LEU A 103 -5.92 -13.90 -10.67
N TYR A 104 -4.73 -13.49 -11.09
CA TYR A 104 -3.58 -13.27 -10.22
C TYR A 104 -3.29 -11.78 -10.18
N VAL A 105 -3.30 -11.21 -8.99
CA VAL A 105 -3.03 -9.78 -8.78
C VAL A 105 -1.74 -9.66 -7.98
N THR A 106 -0.67 -9.22 -8.64
CA THR A 106 0.59 -8.92 -7.97
C THR A 106 0.60 -7.45 -7.58
N VAL A 107 0.68 -7.21 -6.29
CA VAL A 107 0.68 -5.87 -5.69
C VAL A 107 2.10 -5.49 -5.31
N TYR A 108 2.51 -4.28 -5.67
CA TYR A 108 3.80 -3.71 -5.27
C TYR A 108 3.53 -2.55 -4.32
N GLU A 109 3.82 -2.75 -3.06
CA GLU A 109 3.63 -1.72 -2.05
C GLU A 109 4.77 -0.69 -2.08
N LYS A 110 4.44 0.55 -1.67
CA LYS A 110 5.45 1.58 -1.43
C LYS A 110 6.25 1.19 -0.20
N ALA A 111 7.56 1.22 -0.29
CA ALA A 111 8.46 0.95 0.83
C ALA A 111 8.48 2.14 1.80
N ILE A 112 7.40 2.36 2.53
CA ILE A 112 7.30 3.42 3.54
C ILE A 112 8.08 3.00 4.77
N VAL A 113 8.96 3.88 5.24
CA VAL A 113 9.85 3.60 6.38
C VAL A 113 9.66 4.56 7.56
N GLY A 114 8.98 5.69 7.34
CA GLY A 114 8.73 6.69 8.37
C GLY A 114 7.79 7.78 7.88
N TYR A 115 7.32 8.62 8.79
CA TYR A 115 6.55 9.80 8.44
C TYR A 115 6.88 11.00 9.32
N VAL A 116 6.64 12.18 8.78
CA VAL A 116 6.67 13.45 9.50
C VAL A 116 5.31 14.13 9.43
N ARG A 117 4.95 14.89 10.46
CA ARG A 117 3.74 15.70 10.44
C ARG A 117 4.00 17.06 9.85
N TYR A 118 3.23 17.41 8.81
CA TYR A 118 3.34 18.71 8.15
C TYR A 118 1.96 19.20 7.72
N MET A 119 1.59 20.42 8.10
CA MET A 119 0.31 21.08 7.77
C MET A 119 -0.95 20.22 8.03
N GLY A 120 -0.93 19.43 9.11
CA GLY A 120 -2.07 18.58 9.49
C GLY A 120 -2.17 17.24 8.77
N CYS A 121 -1.20 16.93 7.88
CA CYS A 121 -1.09 15.65 7.20
C CYS A 121 0.14 14.88 7.67
N ASN A 122 0.11 13.57 7.53
CA ASN A 122 1.25 12.68 7.69
C ASN A 122 1.92 12.54 6.32
N MET A 123 3.17 12.96 6.23
CA MET A 123 3.98 12.90 5.02
C MET A 123 4.89 11.69 5.13
N TYR A 124 4.55 10.63 4.42
CA TYR A 124 5.25 9.36 4.44
C TYR A 124 6.41 9.35 3.46
N PHE A 125 7.55 8.79 3.86
CA PHE A 125 8.75 8.73 3.03
C PHE A 125 9.32 7.32 2.98
N ASP A 126 10.05 7.04 1.89
CA ASP A 126 10.71 5.76 1.64
C ASP A 126 12.13 5.72 2.22
N LYS A 127 12.79 4.57 2.02
CA LYS A 127 14.19 4.34 2.45
C LYS A 127 15.21 5.30 1.83
N ASP A 128 14.87 5.96 0.74
CA ASP A 128 15.71 6.97 0.10
C ASP A 128 15.36 8.39 0.59
N GLY A 129 14.40 8.48 1.54
CA GLY A 129 13.87 9.70 2.13
C GLY A 129 13.03 10.53 1.16
N ILE A 130 12.51 9.91 0.10
CA ILE A 130 11.60 10.55 -0.83
C ILE A 130 10.19 10.49 -0.25
N VAL A 131 9.51 11.62 -0.19
CA VAL A 131 8.11 11.68 0.26
C VAL A 131 7.21 11.04 -0.80
N VAL A 132 6.67 9.88 -0.49
CA VAL A 132 5.91 9.05 -1.44
C VAL A 132 4.40 9.17 -1.27
N GLU A 133 3.94 9.64 -0.09
CA GLU A 133 2.52 9.74 0.22
C GLU A 133 2.22 10.86 1.20
N SER A 134 1.02 11.44 1.09
CA SER A 134 0.43 12.37 2.07
C SER A 134 -0.95 11.88 2.43
N SER A 135 -1.18 11.58 3.71
CA SER A 135 -2.46 11.08 4.20
C SER A 135 -2.82 11.70 5.55
N THR A 136 -4.11 11.80 5.84
CA THR A 136 -4.60 12.10 7.20
C THR A 136 -4.64 10.85 8.07
N ASP A 137 -4.65 9.67 7.45
CA ASP A 137 -4.70 8.40 8.14
C ASP A 137 -3.32 8.04 8.71
N LEU A 138 -3.33 7.41 9.87
CA LEU A 138 -2.13 6.94 10.52
C LEU A 138 -1.93 5.47 10.17
N TYR A 139 -0.74 5.15 9.71
CA TYR A 139 -0.38 3.81 9.30
C TYR A 139 0.32 3.07 10.44
N GLU A 140 -0.08 1.82 10.66
CA GLU A 140 0.48 0.98 11.70
C GLU A 140 1.94 0.61 11.38
N ASN A 141 2.75 0.45 12.41
CA ASN A 141 4.16 0.05 12.34
C ASN A 141 5.07 0.99 11.51
N VAL A 142 4.66 2.25 11.33
CA VAL A 142 5.48 3.27 10.68
C VAL A 142 5.88 4.33 11.71
N PRO A 143 7.17 4.51 12.05
CA PRO A 143 7.61 5.42 13.07
C PRO A 143 7.42 6.89 12.66
N GLN A 144 6.96 7.70 13.62
CA GLN A 144 6.92 9.14 13.47
C GLN A 144 8.31 9.75 13.70
N ILE A 145 8.75 10.63 12.82
CA ILE A 145 9.92 11.46 13.04
C ILE A 145 9.47 12.85 13.47
N ASP A 146 9.91 13.30 14.64
CA ASP A 146 9.46 14.54 15.27
C ASP A 146 10.64 15.40 15.77
N GLY A 147 10.36 16.67 16.10
CA GLY A 147 11.37 17.62 16.57
C GLY A 147 12.18 18.31 15.47
N LEU A 148 11.93 17.99 14.20
CA LEU A 148 12.55 18.61 13.05
C LEU A 148 11.68 19.76 12.50
N LYS A 149 12.34 20.72 11.85
CA LYS A 149 11.67 21.83 11.17
C LYS A 149 11.79 21.66 9.66
N PHE A 150 10.70 21.89 8.98
CA PHE A 150 10.62 21.82 7.53
C PHE A 150 10.07 23.12 6.98
N ASP A 151 10.76 23.72 6.01
CA ASP A 151 10.26 24.91 5.32
C ASP A 151 9.14 24.54 4.34
N SER A 152 9.32 23.44 3.62
CA SER A 152 8.31 22.89 2.73
C SER A 152 8.51 21.38 2.54
N ILE A 153 7.42 20.65 2.37
CA ILE A 153 7.45 19.22 2.03
C ILE A 153 6.64 19.01 0.76
N VAL A 154 7.24 18.39 -0.25
CA VAL A 154 6.62 18.15 -1.55
C VAL A 154 6.67 16.66 -1.86
N ILE A 155 5.56 16.09 -2.34
CA ILE A 155 5.49 14.69 -2.76
C ILE A 155 6.43 14.45 -3.96
N ASN A 156 7.07 13.29 -3.99
CA ASN A 156 8.09 12.86 -4.94
C ASN A 156 9.39 13.65 -4.88
N THR A 157 9.65 14.35 -3.78
CA THR A 157 10.94 14.98 -3.50
C THR A 157 11.55 14.48 -2.21
N LYS A 158 12.85 14.64 -2.06
CA LYS A 158 13.53 14.30 -0.82
C LYS A 158 13.06 15.21 0.31
N LEU A 159 12.93 14.62 1.50
CA LEU A 159 12.65 15.35 2.72
C LEU A 159 13.81 16.28 3.06
N ASP A 160 13.58 17.59 3.01
CA ASP A 160 14.59 18.58 3.34
C ASP A 160 14.52 18.94 4.82
N VAL A 161 15.47 18.43 5.59
CA VAL A 161 15.60 18.70 7.03
C VAL A 161 16.60 19.84 7.32
N GLY A 162 17.07 20.55 6.30
CA GLY A 162 18.03 21.65 6.43
C GLY A 162 19.45 21.23 6.84
N ASN A 163 19.68 19.96 7.15
CA ASN A 163 20.97 19.40 7.56
C ASN A 163 21.14 17.98 7.00
N ALA A 164 22.12 17.83 6.10
CA ALA A 164 22.38 16.54 5.43
C ALA A 164 22.82 15.43 6.40
N ASP A 165 23.55 15.75 7.47
CA ASP A 165 23.98 14.77 8.45
C ASP A 165 22.79 14.20 9.23
N ILE A 166 21.85 15.06 9.60
CA ILE A 166 20.62 14.64 10.28
C ILE A 166 19.73 13.81 9.36
N TYR A 167 19.64 14.18 8.09
CA TYR A 167 18.93 13.40 7.09
C TYR A 167 19.48 11.97 7.01
N ASN A 168 20.80 11.82 6.88
CA ASN A 168 21.45 10.51 6.85
C ASN A 168 21.22 9.74 8.17
N THR A 169 21.34 10.44 9.31
CA THR A 169 21.06 9.84 10.63
C THR A 169 19.66 9.25 10.72
N ILE A 170 18.65 9.94 10.18
CA ILE A 170 17.26 9.44 10.17
C ILE A 170 17.18 8.13 9.38
N LEU A 171 17.74 8.10 8.18
CA LEU A 171 17.71 6.91 7.33
C LEU A 171 18.49 5.74 7.95
N ASP A 172 19.66 6.01 8.50
CA ASP A 172 20.49 4.99 9.17
C ASP A 172 19.79 4.43 10.41
N LEU A 173 19.10 5.27 11.19
CA LEU A 173 18.30 4.85 12.34
C LEU A 173 17.18 3.90 11.92
N ILE A 174 16.39 4.30 10.94
CA ILE A 174 15.25 3.51 10.48
C ILE A 174 15.71 2.16 9.90
N GLN A 175 16.77 2.17 9.07
CA GLN A 175 17.36 0.92 8.58
C GLN A 175 17.89 0.02 9.70
N SER A 176 18.37 0.63 10.78
CA SER A 176 18.83 -0.11 11.96
C SER A 176 17.67 -0.70 12.75
N PHE A 177 16.50 -0.06 12.79
CA PHE A 177 15.30 -0.63 13.41
C PHE A 177 14.89 -1.92 12.71
N ASP A 178 14.81 -1.90 11.38
CA ASP A 178 14.52 -3.10 10.59
C ASP A 178 15.58 -4.19 10.80
N LYS A 179 16.86 -3.80 10.75
CA LYS A 179 17.98 -4.74 10.92
C LYS A 179 17.99 -5.45 12.26
N TYR A 180 17.65 -4.72 13.32
CA TYR A 180 17.65 -5.25 14.70
C TYR A 180 16.27 -5.68 15.15
N ASP A 181 15.25 -5.59 14.31
CA ASP A 181 13.86 -5.93 14.62
C ASP A 181 13.41 -5.19 15.91
N ILE A 182 13.46 -3.86 15.86
CA ILE A 182 13.09 -2.95 16.96
C ILE A 182 11.87 -2.16 16.53
N ASP A 183 10.74 -2.38 17.21
CA ASP A 183 9.52 -1.61 16.99
C ASP A 183 9.61 -0.26 17.70
N VAL A 184 9.54 0.83 16.94
CA VAL A 184 9.60 2.21 17.44
C VAL A 184 8.38 2.98 16.96
N ASP A 185 7.62 3.56 17.90
CA ASP A 185 6.46 4.39 17.57
C ASP A 185 6.87 5.78 17.09
N LYS A 186 7.90 6.38 17.75
CA LYS A 186 8.35 7.72 17.44
C LYS A 186 9.83 7.92 17.73
N VAL A 187 10.50 8.64 16.85
CA VAL A 187 11.84 9.18 17.00
C VAL A 187 11.73 10.69 17.18
N TYR A 188 12.24 11.21 18.29
CA TYR A 188 12.24 12.62 18.58
C TYR A 188 13.66 13.18 18.57
N PHE A 189 13.88 14.28 17.85
CA PHE A 189 15.12 15.04 17.83
C PHE A 189 14.95 16.32 18.64
N ASP A 190 15.80 16.54 19.63
CA ASP A 190 15.82 17.82 20.35
C ASP A 190 16.56 18.92 19.56
N ALA A 191 16.64 20.14 20.13
CA ALA A 191 17.30 21.27 19.49
C ALA A 191 18.84 21.07 19.27
N SER A 192 19.45 20.12 19.95
CA SER A 192 20.85 19.70 19.80
C SER A 192 20.99 18.42 18.98
N TYR A 193 19.91 17.96 18.37
CA TYR A 193 19.80 16.70 17.64
C TYR A 193 20.11 15.45 18.46
N ASN A 194 19.88 15.49 19.77
CA ASN A 194 19.88 14.28 20.57
C ASN A 194 18.59 13.48 20.26
N ILE A 195 18.75 12.16 20.27
CA ILE A 195 17.72 11.23 19.85
C ILE A 195 17.03 10.61 21.06
N THR A 196 15.70 10.66 21.07
CA THR A 196 14.85 9.93 22.01
C THR A 196 13.89 9.06 21.23
N LEU A 197 13.85 7.77 21.53
CA LEU A 197 12.90 6.82 20.97
C LEU A 197 11.70 6.66 21.92
N TYR A 198 10.52 6.45 21.36
CA TYR A 198 9.31 6.11 22.10
C TYR A 198 8.87 4.73 21.62
N MET A 199 8.66 3.83 22.57
CA MET A 199 8.32 2.43 22.35
C MET A 199 7.23 2.04 23.37
N GLY A 200 5.96 2.18 22.99
CA GLY A 200 4.84 2.05 23.93
C GLY A 200 4.96 3.04 25.11
N ASP A 201 5.00 2.53 26.33
CA ASP A 201 5.13 3.33 27.55
C ASP A 201 6.59 3.61 27.97
N VAL A 202 7.55 3.17 27.17
CA VAL A 202 9.00 3.36 27.44
C VAL A 202 9.58 4.43 26.55
N LYS A 203 10.35 5.35 27.16
CA LYS A 203 11.19 6.32 26.45
C LYS A 203 12.63 5.86 26.53
N VAL A 204 13.36 5.95 25.43
CA VAL A 204 14.77 5.58 25.38
C VAL A 204 15.59 6.77 24.93
N SER A 205 16.42 7.34 25.81
CA SER A 205 17.38 8.37 25.44
C SER A 205 18.60 7.72 24.82
N LEU A 206 18.78 7.93 23.52
CA LEU A 206 19.99 7.50 22.80
C LEU A 206 21.10 8.56 22.84
N GLY A 207 20.78 9.81 23.22
CA GLY A 207 21.71 10.91 23.21
C GLY A 207 22.12 11.35 21.81
N SER A 208 23.39 11.73 21.63
CA SER A 208 23.88 12.30 20.37
C SER A 208 23.61 11.42 19.16
N SER A 209 23.26 12.05 18.05
CA SER A 209 23.06 11.43 16.73
C SER A 209 24.33 10.76 16.14
N LYS A 210 25.46 10.94 16.80
CA LYS A 210 26.70 10.22 16.49
C LYS A 210 26.80 8.96 17.36
N ASP A 211 27.23 7.85 16.78
CA ASP A 211 27.53 6.59 17.50
C ASP A 211 26.33 5.93 18.19
N PHE A 212 25.14 5.94 17.58
CA PHE A 212 23.96 5.31 18.14
C PHE A 212 23.90 3.78 17.90
N THR A 213 24.73 3.21 17.02
CA THR A 213 24.66 1.80 16.59
C THR A 213 24.84 0.82 17.76
N ASP A 214 25.84 1.04 18.63
CA ASP A 214 26.09 0.17 19.77
C ASP A 214 24.95 0.26 20.79
N ARG A 215 24.38 1.44 20.96
CA ARG A 215 23.23 1.69 21.85
C ARG A 215 21.96 1.00 21.34
N LEU A 216 21.75 0.93 20.02
CA LEU A 216 20.63 0.17 19.43
C LEU A 216 20.81 -1.34 19.62
N PHE A 217 22.04 -1.82 19.53
CA PHE A 217 22.31 -3.24 19.81
C PHE A 217 21.96 -3.62 21.25
N GLU A 218 22.32 -2.77 22.21
CA GLU A 218 21.94 -2.95 23.60
C GLU A 218 20.43 -2.81 23.82
N LEU A 219 19.82 -1.81 23.18
CA LEU A 219 18.37 -1.63 23.21
C LEU A 219 17.65 -2.90 22.77
N LYS A 220 18.10 -3.59 21.71
CA LYS A 220 17.52 -4.85 21.25
C LYS A 220 17.53 -5.91 22.32
N GLN A 221 18.63 -6.03 23.06
CA GLN A 221 18.72 -7.03 24.15
C GLN A 221 17.76 -6.73 25.31
N LEU A 222 17.45 -5.45 25.53
CA LEU A 222 16.56 -5.00 26.60
C LEU A 222 15.09 -4.94 26.16
N SER A 223 14.81 -4.70 24.89
CA SER A 223 13.46 -4.46 24.36
C SER A 223 12.49 -5.59 24.63
N SER A 224 12.96 -6.84 24.65
CA SER A 224 12.14 -8.01 24.99
C SER A 224 11.51 -7.94 26.40
N ARG A 225 12.02 -7.06 27.27
CA ARG A 225 11.53 -6.87 28.64
C ARG A 225 10.58 -5.67 28.78
N PHE A 226 10.37 -4.88 27.72
CA PHE A 226 9.61 -3.62 27.79
C PHE A 226 8.10 -3.81 27.96
N GLY A 227 7.54 -4.96 27.60
CA GLY A 227 6.09 -5.18 27.60
C GLY A 227 5.36 -4.91 28.93
N THR A 228 6.09 -4.79 30.04
CA THR A 228 5.53 -4.48 31.39
C THR A 228 6.17 -3.24 32.03
N LEU A 229 7.15 -2.64 31.41
CA LEU A 229 7.92 -1.52 31.95
C LEU A 229 7.34 -0.19 31.48
N LYS A 230 7.43 0.82 32.36
CA LYS A 230 7.10 2.21 32.07
C LYS A 230 8.22 3.09 32.60
N GLY A 231 8.60 4.07 31.82
CA GLY A 231 9.60 5.03 32.26
C GLY A 231 10.60 5.44 31.18
N THR A 232 11.78 5.89 31.61
CA THR A 232 12.84 6.33 30.71
C THR A 232 14.08 5.49 30.92
N LEU A 233 14.59 4.92 29.84
CA LEU A 233 15.87 4.24 29.78
C LEU A 233 16.90 5.24 29.19
N TYR A 234 18.00 5.43 29.89
CA TYR A 234 19.10 6.28 29.47
C TYR A 234 20.22 5.42 28.92
N LEU A 235 20.52 5.54 27.63
CA LEU A 235 21.64 4.86 26.95
C LEU A 235 22.71 5.87 26.49
N ASP A 236 22.46 7.17 26.67
CA ASP A 236 23.36 8.27 26.34
C ASP A 236 24.61 8.32 27.22
N ASP A 237 24.50 7.95 28.49
CA ASP A 237 25.61 7.91 29.46
C ASP A 237 26.33 6.55 29.49
N TYR A 238 25.99 5.65 28.56
CA TYR A 238 26.56 4.31 28.50
C TYR A 238 27.97 4.37 27.92
N ASN A 239 28.92 4.81 28.74
CA ASN A 239 30.32 4.48 28.55
C ASN A 239 30.43 2.98 28.79
N CYS A 240 30.61 2.19 27.74
CA CYS A 240 30.92 0.77 27.83
C CYS A 240 32.27 0.60 28.56
N LEU A 241 32.24 0.73 29.88
CA LEU A 241 33.30 0.24 30.72
C LEU A 241 33.13 -1.29 30.71
N LEU A 242 33.77 -1.94 29.74
CA LEU A 242 34.19 -3.31 29.90
C LEU A 242 35.09 -3.38 31.12
N TYR A 243 34.47 -3.46 32.30
CA TYR A 243 35.17 -3.95 33.48
C TYR A 243 35.47 -5.43 33.23
N THR A 244 36.58 -5.68 32.56
CA THR A 244 37.26 -6.95 32.78
C THR A 244 37.61 -6.97 34.24
N SER A 245 36.82 -7.65 35.05
CA SER A 245 37.20 -7.98 36.44
C SER A 245 38.59 -8.59 36.40
N PRO A 246 39.59 -7.98 37.08
CA PRO A 246 40.89 -8.61 37.12
C PRO A 246 40.74 -10.00 37.68
N SER A 247 41.32 -10.98 36.98
CA SER A 247 41.32 -12.36 37.40
C SER A 247 41.91 -12.45 38.83
N PRO A 248 41.31 -13.23 39.77
CA PRO A 248 41.83 -13.36 41.15
C PRO A 248 43.21 -14.01 41.27
N ARG A 249 43.95 -14.15 40.18
CA ARG A 249 45.25 -14.84 40.14
C ARG A 249 46.47 -13.95 40.17
N ASP A 250 46.30 -12.64 40.19
CA ASP A 250 47.47 -11.71 40.18
C ASP A 250 47.76 -11.10 41.53
N CYS A 251 47.36 -11.72 42.63
CA CYS A 251 47.80 -11.40 43.97
C CYS A 251 48.71 -12.54 44.48
N SER A 252 49.99 -12.48 44.08
CA SER A 252 51.09 -13.24 44.74
C SER A 252 52.31 -12.36 44.79
#